data_07e59a93491c7fc67a9f7ddca404c9f7
#
_entry.id   07e59a93491c7fc67a9f7ddca404c9f7
#
_cell.length_a   1.000
_cell.length_b   1.000
_cell.length_c   1.000
_cell.angle_alpha   90.00
_cell.angle_beta   90.00
_cell.angle_gamma   90.00
#
_symmetry.space_group_name_H-M   'P 1'
#
loop_
_entity.id
_entity.type
_entity.pdbx_description
1 polymer ?
#
loop_
_entity_poly.entity_id
_entity_poly.type
_entity_poly.pdbx_seq_one_letter_code
_entity_poly.pdbx_strand_id
1 'polypeptide(L)'
;MSICHVQALQERLDRRIARLSSLGFKSFHKGLKQFVKFLDESPVLSSVLEELRHRYPGVEERAGRAVSKGHSVMGESDDEHAALAYAVFRECVLSSTPNVEVNVGTPHMSDHTAGADVSLEAFRAVFLEPLHGYLEEQLDGGRLMLSHLRRYKHRCEWFRCEQLFETWTEDQQRGEKLLAADLYEYLYDQGVEFSIEPESISGRPDFVTAQSGGDPLVADVKIFNPGKSKGKAYIVNGFRQVYDYTLSFNQVL
;
A
#
# COMPACT_ATOMS: atom_id res chain seq x y z
N MET A 1 -1.80 12.75 2.37
CA MET A 1 -1.23 11.98 3.52
C MET A 1 0.25 11.84 3.26
N SER A 2 1.09 12.24 4.21
CA SER A 2 2.56 12.24 4.05
C SER A 2 3.08 10.79 3.88
N ILE A 3 4.10 10.58 3.04
CA ILE A 3 4.85 9.31 2.97
C ILE A 3 5.37 8.93 4.35
N CYS A 4 5.86 9.89 5.13
CA CYS A 4 6.25 9.73 6.53
C CYS A 4 5.10 9.16 7.41
N HIS A 5 3.86 9.54 7.13
CA HIS A 5 2.67 9.01 7.82
C HIS A 5 2.36 7.56 7.44
N VAL A 6 2.59 7.18 6.19
CA VAL A 6 2.38 5.81 5.71
C VAL A 6 3.44 4.88 6.25
N GLN A 7 4.70 5.30 6.27
CA GLN A 7 5.79 4.54 6.88
C GLN A 7 5.55 4.32 8.39
N ALA A 8 5.19 5.39 9.10
CA ALA A 8 4.82 5.27 10.52
C ALA A 8 3.61 4.35 10.73
N LEU A 9 2.66 4.31 9.78
CA LEU A 9 1.52 3.40 9.81
C LEU A 9 1.97 1.96 9.54
N GLN A 10 2.85 1.74 8.58
CA GLN A 10 3.43 0.43 8.26
C GLN A 10 4.19 -0.13 9.47
N GLU A 11 5.12 0.63 10.07
CA GLU A 11 5.80 0.21 11.30
C GLU A 11 4.85 -0.09 12.47
N ARG A 12 3.74 0.63 12.56
CA ARG A 12 2.70 0.36 13.57
C ARG A 12 1.93 -0.90 13.27
N LEU A 13 1.64 -1.18 12.00
CA LEU A 13 1.02 -2.42 11.54
C LEU A 13 1.93 -3.61 11.87
N ASP A 14 3.20 -3.57 11.49
CA ASP A 14 4.18 -4.64 11.71
C ASP A 14 4.35 -4.97 13.20
N ARG A 15 4.49 -3.92 14.03
CA ARG A 15 4.57 -4.11 15.49
C ARG A 15 3.32 -4.76 16.08
N ARG A 16 2.13 -4.47 15.54
CA ARG A 16 0.89 -5.08 16.03
C ARG A 16 0.74 -6.52 15.55
N ILE A 17 1.13 -6.80 14.31
CA ILE A 17 1.18 -8.16 13.78
C ILE A 17 2.18 -9.01 14.56
N ALA A 18 3.41 -8.54 14.76
CA ALA A 18 4.43 -9.25 15.53
C ALA A 18 3.94 -9.54 16.97
N ARG A 19 3.29 -8.56 17.60
CA ARG A 19 2.67 -8.76 18.92
C ARG A 19 1.57 -9.81 18.87
N LEU A 20 0.65 -9.74 17.90
CA LEU A 20 -0.45 -10.70 17.77
C LEU A 20 0.07 -12.11 17.50
N SER A 21 1.11 -12.25 16.67
CA SER A 21 1.77 -13.52 16.36
C SER A 21 2.46 -14.15 17.57
N SER A 22 2.91 -13.34 18.54
CA SER A 22 3.54 -13.86 19.77
C SER A 22 2.57 -14.32 20.85
N LEU A 23 1.26 -14.05 20.72
CA LEU A 23 0.28 -14.41 21.74
C LEU A 23 -0.15 -15.88 21.63
N GLY A 24 -0.10 -16.63 22.73
CA GLY A 24 -0.71 -17.96 22.81
C GLY A 24 -2.25 -17.91 22.81
N PHE A 25 -2.89 -19.05 22.60
CA PHE A 25 -4.34 -19.15 22.39
C PHE A 25 -5.20 -18.49 23.49
N LYS A 26 -4.78 -18.49 24.75
CA LYS A 26 -5.51 -17.85 25.86
C LYS A 26 -5.62 -16.33 25.75
N SER A 27 -4.67 -15.69 25.07
CA SER A 27 -4.56 -14.23 24.97
C SER A 27 -4.87 -13.71 23.58
N PHE A 28 -4.90 -14.59 22.59
CA PHE A 28 -4.99 -14.22 21.18
C PHE A 28 -6.28 -13.47 20.85
N HIS A 29 -7.42 -13.94 21.32
CA HIS A 29 -8.72 -13.29 21.09
C HIS A 29 -8.76 -11.82 21.55
N LYS A 30 -8.17 -11.53 22.73
CA LYS A 30 -8.05 -10.14 23.19
C LYS A 30 -7.12 -9.32 22.32
N GLY A 31 -6.02 -9.92 21.85
CA GLY A 31 -5.10 -9.30 20.89
C GLY A 31 -5.78 -9.02 19.56
N LEU A 32 -6.53 -9.99 19.04
CA LEU A 32 -7.28 -9.85 17.78
C LEU A 32 -8.30 -8.70 17.85
N LYS A 33 -9.05 -8.58 18.96
CA LYS A 33 -9.94 -7.43 19.20
C LYS A 33 -9.21 -6.08 19.11
N GLN A 34 -8.02 -5.99 19.71
CA GLN A 34 -7.22 -4.77 19.66
C GLN A 34 -6.67 -4.50 18.25
N PHE A 35 -6.34 -5.55 17.51
CA PHE A 35 -5.86 -5.46 16.14
C PHE A 35 -6.96 -5.00 15.18
N VAL A 36 -8.13 -5.63 15.21
CA VAL A 36 -9.28 -5.23 14.38
C VAL A 36 -9.67 -3.78 14.67
N LYS A 37 -9.75 -3.40 15.95
CA LYS A 37 -10.00 -2.01 16.33
C LYS A 37 -8.98 -1.04 15.72
N PHE A 38 -7.70 -1.40 15.70
CA PHE A 38 -6.67 -0.57 15.06
C PHE A 38 -6.87 -0.46 13.54
N LEU A 39 -7.25 -1.53 12.86
CA LEU A 39 -7.55 -1.51 11.44
C LEU A 39 -8.72 -0.57 11.13
N ASP A 40 -9.80 -0.67 11.92
CA ASP A 40 -11.03 0.13 11.75
C ASP A 40 -10.82 1.62 12.10
N GLU A 41 -10.00 1.93 13.10
CA GLU A 41 -9.71 3.31 13.52
C GLU A 41 -8.68 4.02 12.63
N SER A 42 -7.94 3.30 11.81
CA SER A 42 -6.99 3.89 10.86
C SER A 42 -7.71 4.27 9.57
N PRO A 43 -7.85 5.58 9.21
CA PRO A 43 -8.59 5.99 8.02
C PRO A 43 -8.08 5.38 6.72
N VAL A 44 -6.76 5.10 6.63
CA VAL A 44 -6.14 4.49 5.45
C VAL A 44 -6.48 3.02 5.37
N LEU A 45 -6.23 2.28 6.45
CA LEU A 45 -6.45 0.84 6.48
C LEU A 45 -7.94 0.51 6.34
N SER A 46 -8.81 1.25 7.03
CA SER A 46 -10.26 1.08 6.91
C SER A 46 -10.75 1.34 5.48
N SER A 47 -10.26 2.40 4.81
CA SER A 47 -10.61 2.68 3.42
C SER A 47 -10.18 1.57 2.47
N VAL A 48 -8.96 1.05 2.62
CA VAL A 48 -8.44 -0.09 1.84
C VAL A 48 -9.29 -1.34 2.06
N LEU A 49 -9.61 -1.64 3.32
CA LEU A 49 -10.38 -2.83 3.69
C LEU A 49 -11.86 -2.73 3.27
N GLU A 50 -12.45 -1.53 3.33
CA GLU A 50 -13.81 -1.30 2.82
C GLU A 50 -13.87 -1.47 1.29
N GLU A 51 -12.92 -0.93 0.54
CA GLU A 51 -12.83 -1.15 -0.90
C GLU A 51 -12.70 -2.64 -1.23
N LEU A 52 -11.85 -3.35 -0.49
CA LEU A 52 -11.65 -4.79 -0.64
C LEU A 52 -12.96 -5.58 -0.39
N ARG A 53 -13.70 -5.25 0.65
CA ARG A 53 -15.00 -5.86 0.96
C ARG A 53 -16.05 -5.60 -0.13
N HIS A 54 -16.09 -4.39 -0.70
CA HIS A 54 -17.01 -4.07 -1.79
C HIS A 54 -16.67 -4.84 -3.07
N ARG A 55 -15.40 -5.12 -3.30
CA ARG A 55 -14.94 -5.86 -4.49
C ARG A 55 -15.34 -7.35 -4.43
N TYR A 56 -15.42 -7.92 -3.22
CA TYR A 56 -15.73 -9.34 -2.99
C TYR A 56 -16.97 -9.54 -2.13
N PRO A 57 -18.17 -9.23 -2.66
CA PRO A 57 -19.42 -9.47 -1.95
C PRO A 57 -19.59 -10.98 -1.73
N GLY A 58 -19.96 -11.41 -0.53
CA GLY A 58 -20.12 -12.82 -0.18
C GLY A 58 -19.01 -13.41 0.69
N VAL A 59 -17.86 -12.74 0.85
CA VAL A 59 -16.84 -13.18 1.81
C VAL A 59 -17.36 -13.18 3.24
N GLU A 60 -18.28 -12.27 3.59
CA GLU A 60 -18.87 -12.18 4.94
C GLU A 60 -19.73 -13.39 5.28
N GLU A 61 -20.55 -13.88 4.34
CA GLU A 61 -21.33 -15.10 4.55
C GLU A 61 -20.41 -16.32 4.71
N ARG A 62 -19.32 -16.39 3.94
CA ARG A 62 -18.32 -17.45 4.04
C ARG A 62 -17.59 -17.39 5.38
N ALA A 63 -17.19 -16.21 5.83
CA ALA A 63 -16.59 -15.99 7.14
C ALA A 63 -17.53 -16.39 8.28
N GLY A 64 -18.79 -16.00 8.22
CA GLY A 64 -19.81 -16.41 9.19
C GLY A 64 -20.00 -17.93 9.27
N ARG A 65 -19.93 -18.64 8.12
CA ARG A 65 -19.96 -20.10 8.09
C ARG A 65 -18.70 -20.74 8.69
N ALA A 66 -17.52 -20.17 8.41
CA ALA A 66 -16.28 -20.63 9.00
C ALA A 66 -16.27 -20.52 10.52
N VAL A 67 -16.72 -19.36 11.04
CA VAL A 67 -16.73 -19.08 12.48
C VAL A 67 -17.83 -19.87 13.22
N SER A 68 -19.03 -20.00 12.63
CA SER A 68 -20.16 -20.68 13.29
C SER A 68 -20.16 -22.20 13.16
N LYS A 69 -19.61 -22.74 12.07
CA LYS A 69 -19.67 -24.16 11.73
C LYS A 69 -18.31 -24.85 11.59
N GLY A 70 -17.21 -24.09 11.73
CA GLY A 70 -15.87 -24.63 11.57
C GLY A 70 -15.58 -25.14 10.14
N HIS A 71 -16.13 -24.49 9.11
CA HIS A 71 -15.84 -24.87 7.74
C HIS A 71 -14.48 -24.29 7.30
N SER A 72 -13.69 -25.09 6.60
CA SER A 72 -12.51 -24.59 5.90
C SER A 72 -12.94 -23.65 4.77
N VAL A 73 -12.31 -22.48 4.69
CA VAL A 73 -12.59 -21.43 3.71
C VAL A 73 -11.28 -20.86 3.17
N MET A 74 -11.20 -20.67 1.86
CA MET A 74 -10.05 -20.07 1.17
C MET A 74 -10.58 -19.13 0.07
N GLY A 75 -9.86 -18.02 -0.20
CA GLY A 75 -10.13 -17.17 -1.36
C GLY A 75 -9.63 -17.80 -2.66
N GLU A 76 -10.21 -17.40 -3.78
CA GLU A 76 -9.78 -17.85 -5.11
C GLU A 76 -8.58 -17.04 -5.65
N SER A 77 -8.33 -15.87 -5.07
CA SER A 77 -7.18 -14.99 -5.32
C SER A 77 -6.63 -14.45 -4.01
N ASP A 78 -5.42 -13.90 -4.03
CA ASP A 78 -4.79 -13.30 -2.85
C ASP A 78 -5.63 -12.14 -2.30
N ASP A 79 -6.17 -11.27 -3.16
CA ASP A 79 -7.06 -10.18 -2.78
C ASP A 79 -8.35 -10.70 -2.13
N GLU A 80 -9.01 -11.70 -2.73
CA GLU A 80 -10.22 -12.30 -2.16
C GLU A 80 -9.92 -12.99 -0.83
N HIS A 81 -8.74 -13.62 -0.73
CA HIS A 81 -8.33 -14.28 0.50
C HIS A 81 -8.07 -13.28 1.62
N ALA A 82 -7.45 -12.14 1.33
CA ALA A 82 -7.29 -11.04 2.28
C ALA A 82 -8.65 -10.46 2.72
N ALA A 83 -9.60 -10.31 1.79
CA ALA A 83 -10.98 -9.89 2.11
C ALA A 83 -11.66 -10.87 3.07
N LEU A 84 -11.54 -12.16 2.77
CA LEU A 84 -12.08 -13.24 3.60
C LEU A 84 -11.44 -13.29 4.98
N ALA A 85 -10.12 -13.13 5.05
CA ALA A 85 -9.36 -13.09 6.31
C ALA A 85 -9.84 -11.95 7.22
N TYR A 86 -10.01 -10.75 6.66
CA TYR A 86 -10.56 -9.62 7.42
C TYR A 86 -12.00 -9.87 7.89
N ALA A 87 -12.86 -10.44 7.04
CA ALA A 87 -14.20 -10.81 7.41
C ALA A 87 -14.22 -11.86 8.54
N VAL A 88 -13.34 -12.89 8.48
CA VAL A 88 -13.18 -13.89 9.55
C VAL A 88 -12.74 -13.23 10.86
N PHE A 89 -11.82 -12.26 10.82
CA PHE A 89 -11.39 -11.55 12.02
C PHE A 89 -12.56 -10.80 12.68
N ARG A 90 -13.37 -10.10 11.89
CA ARG A 90 -14.55 -9.39 12.41
C ARG A 90 -15.56 -10.34 13.02
N GLU A 91 -15.86 -11.45 12.37
CA GLU A 91 -16.76 -12.48 12.89
C GLU A 91 -16.21 -13.11 14.18
N CYS A 92 -14.91 -13.40 14.27
CA CYS A 92 -14.27 -13.88 15.49
C CYS A 92 -14.42 -12.88 16.64
N VAL A 93 -14.21 -11.58 16.36
CA VAL A 93 -14.32 -10.50 17.37
C VAL A 93 -15.76 -10.35 17.90
N LEU A 94 -16.76 -10.59 17.06
CA LEU A 94 -18.18 -10.55 17.42
C LEU A 94 -18.65 -11.82 18.13
N SER A 95 -17.92 -12.93 17.99
CA SER A 95 -18.29 -14.21 18.58
C SER A 95 -18.17 -14.19 20.11
N SER A 96 -19.13 -14.81 20.79
CA SER A 96 -19.06 -15.10 22.22
C SER A 96 -18.41 -16.46 22.54
N THR A 97 -18.02 -17.23 21.49
CA THR A 97 -17.42 -18.56 21.64
C THR A 97 -15.98 -18.42 22.16
N PRO A 98 -15.61 -19.05 23.27
CA PRO A 98 -14.23 -19.06 23.74
C PRO A 98 -13.29 -19.71 22.74
N ASN A 99 -12.11 -19.09 22.52
CA ASN A 99 -11.07 -19.60 21.61
C ASN A 99 -11.58 -19.90 20.19
N VAL A 100 -12.47 -19.07 19.69
CA VAL A 100 -13.10 -19.23 18.37
C VAL A 100 -12.05 -19.34 17.24
N GLU A 101 -10.93 -18.65 17.36
CA GLU A 101 -9.82 -18.68 16.41
C GLU A 101 -9.19 -20.08 16.31
N VAL A 102 -9.10 -20.80 17.41
CA VAL A 102 -8.65 -22.21 17.43
C VAL A 102 -9.64 -23.07 16.63
N ASN A 103 -10.95 -22.89 16.85
CA ASN A 103 -11.97 -23.66 16.13
C ASN A 103 -11.95 -23.36 14.63
N VAL A 104 -11.68 -22.12 14.24
CA VAL A 104 -11.56 -21.69 12.83
C VAL A 104 -10.26 -22.20 12.20
N GLY A 105 -9.16 -22.28 12.95
CA GLY A 105 -7.88 -22.80 12.47
C GLY A 105 -7.86 -24.33 12.29
N THR A 106 -8.57 -25.07 13.14
CA THR A 106 -8.57 -26.55 13.15
C THR A 106 -8.89 -27.19 11.78
N PRO A 107 -9.88 -26.74 11.00
CA PRO A 107 -10.19 -27.34 9.69
C PRO A 107 -9.09 -27.16 8.63
N HIS A 108 -8.11 -26.30 8.87
CA HIS A 108 -6.99 -26.03 7.97
C HIS A 108 -5.74 -26.86 8.29
N MET A 109 -5.83 -27.75 9.27
CA MET A 109 -4.73 -28.61 9.67
C MET A 109 -4.85 -29.99 9.02
N SER A 110 -3.71 -30.63 8.79
CA SER A 110 -3.66 -32.02 8.36
C SER A 110 -3.95 -33.03 9.50
N ASP A 111 -3.63 -32.65 10.74
CA ASP A 111 -3.90 -33.42 11.95
C ASP A 111 -4.81 -32.66 12.91
N HIS A 112 -6.09 -33.02 12.91
CA HIS A 112 -7.11 -32.39 13.75
C HIS A 112 -7.01 -32.78 15.25
N THR A 113 -6.08 -33.64 15.62
CA THR A 113 -5.84 -34.04 17.02
C THR A 113 -4.77 -33.18 17.70
N ALA A 114 -4.13 -32.29 16.94
CA ALA A 114 -3.12 -31.38 17.46
C ALA A 114 -3.71 -30.35 18.46
N GLY A 115 -2.85 -29.86 19.34
CA GLY A 115 -3.25 -28.96 20.42
C GLY A 115 -3.69 -27.56 19.92
N ALA A 116 -4.32 -26.79 20.82
CA ALA A 116 -4.88 -25.47 20.54
C ALA A 116 -3.85 -24.47 19.96
N ASP A 117 -2.58 -24.57 20.34
CA ASP A 117 -1.54 -23.69 19.82
C ASP A 117 -1.24 -23.99 18.34
N VAL A 118 -1.27 -25.27 17.92
CA VAL A 118 -1.08 -25.67 16.51
C VAL A 118 -2.27 -25.22 15.65
N SER A 119 -3.51 -25.34 16.19
CA SER A 119 -4.69 -24.78 15.51
C SER A 119 -4.60 -23.27 15.35
N LEU A 120 -4.08 -22.59 16.35
CA LEU A 120 -3.86 -21.14 16.27
C LEU A 120 -2.76 -20.76 15.27
N GLU A 121 -1.71 -21.56 15.13
CA GLU A 121 -0.70 -21.38 14.08
C GLU A 121 -1.32 -21.53 12.67
N ALA A 122 -2.18 -22.53 12.47
CA ALA A 122 -2.92 -22.69 11.24
C ALA A 122 -3.84 -21.46 10.95
N PHE A 123 -4.51 -20.94 11.97
CA PHE A 123 -5.30 -19.71 11.85
C PHE A 123 -4.43 -18.52 11.41
N ARG A 124 -3.24 -18.35 11.98
CA ARG A 124 -2.30 -17.28 11.61
C ARG A 124 -1.83 -17.44 10.15
N ALA A 125 -1.35 -18.61 9.80
CA ALA A 125 -0.85 -18.88 8.45
C ALA A 125 -1.91 -18.69 7.38
N VAL A 126 -3.16 -19.06 7.68
CA VAL A 126 -4.25 -18.97 6.69
C VAL A 126 -4.88 -17.58 6.63
N PHE A 127 -4.98 -16.85 7.72
CA PHE A 127 -5.72 -15.59 7.74
C PHE A 127 -4.86 -14.38 8.09
N LEU A 128 -3.94 -14.47 9.07
CA LEU A 128 -3.19 -13.31 9.52
C LEU A 128 -2.10 -12.91 8.52
N GLU A 129 -1.31 -13.87 8.07
CA GLU A 129 -0.20 -13.62 7.15
C GLU A 129 -0.68 -13.10 5.78
N PRO A 130 -1.71 -13.70 5.12
CA PRO A 130 -2.21 -13.16 3.85
C PRO A 130 -2.80 -11.76 3.98
N LEU A 131 -3.54 -11.46 5.06
CA LEU A 131 -4.06 -10.11 5.29
C LEU A 131 -2.92 -9.11 5.52
N HIS A 132 -1.88 -9.50 6.27
CA HIS A 132 -0.70 -8.66 6.48
C HIS A 132 0.00 -8.36 5.17
N GLY A 133 0.35 -9.38 4.38
CA GLY A 133 1.00 -9.20 3.09
C GLY A 133 0.19 -8.29 2.16
N TYR A 134 -1.13 -8.47 2.09
CA TYR A 134 -1.99 -7.58 1.32
C TYR A 134 -1.90 -6.12 1.80
N LEU A 135 -1.99 -5.89 3.12
CA LEU A 135 -1.92 -4.54 3.68
C LEU A 135 -0.54 -3.90 3.48
N GLU A 136 0.56 -4.66 3.62
CA GLU A 136 1.91 -4.20 3.29
C GLU A 136 1.99 -3.72 1.84
N GLU A 137 1.49 -4.52 0.91
CA GLU A 137 1.46 -4.15 -0.50
C GLU A 137 0.62 -2.90 -0.78
N GLN A 138 -0.51 -2.70 -0.07
CA GLN A 138 -1.31 -1.48 -0.23
C GLN A 138 -0.64 -0.24 0.38
N LEU A 139 0.20 -0.42 1.39
CA LEU A 139 0.99 0.63 2.03
C LEU A 139 2.34 0.86 1.35
N ASP A 140 2.67 0.08 0.31
CA ASP A 140 3.92 0.29 -0.42
C ASP A 140 4.01 1.71 -0.97
N GLY A 141 5.16 2.35 -0.70
CA GLY A 141 5.42 3.74 -1.11
C GLY A 141 5.31 3.97 -2.62
N GLY A 142 5.66 2.97 -3.43
CA GLY A 142 5.52 3.02 -4.88
C GLY A 142 4.05 3.07 -5.33
N ARG A 143 3.18 2.27 -4.73
CA ARG A 143 1.73 2.29 -5.01
C ARG A 143 1.08 3.59 -4.55
N LEU A 144 1.49 4.11 -3.40
CA LEU A 144 1.02 5.41 -2.90
C LEU A 144 1.42 6.53 -3.86
N MET A 145 2.68 6.56 -4.30
CA MET A 145 3.14 7.55 -5.28
C MET A 145 2.36 7.44 -6.59
N LEU A 146 2.13 6.24 -7.09
CA LEU A 146 1.32 6.04 -8.30
C LEU A 146 -0.12 6.55 -8.11
N SER A 147 -0.71 6.39 -6.93
CA SER A 147 -2.03 6.95 -6.61
C SER A 147 -2.02 8.48 -6.63
N HIS A 148 -0.99 9.12 -6.04
CA HIS A 148 -0.83 10.58 -6.11
C HIS A 148 -0.65 11.06 -7.55
N LEU A 149 0.15 10.38 -8.36
CA LEU A 149 0.34 10.73 -9.78
C LEU A 149 -0.95 10.58 -10.61
N ARG A 150 -1.77 9.55 -10.34
CA ARG A 150 -3.09 9.38 -10.98
C ARG A 150 -4.05 10.51 -10.60
N ARG A 151 -4.09 10.91 -9.32
CA ARG A 151 -4.89 12.05 -8.85
C ARG A 151 -4.39 13.37 -9.44
N TYR A 152 -3.08 13.56 -9.52
CA TYR A 152 -2.48 14.71 -10.18
C TYR A 152 -2.86 14.78 -11.66
N LYS A 153 -2.74 13.67 -12.38
CA LYS A 153 -3.20 13.57 -13.78
C LYS A 153 -4.66 14.01 -13.91
N HIS A 154 -5.56 13.46 -13.08
CA HIS A 154 -6.98 13.82 -13.10
C HIS A 154 -7.19 15.31 -12.79
N ARG A 155 -6.49 15.87 -11.79
CA ARG A 155 -6.51 17.31 -11.48
C ARG A 155 -6.10 18.16 -12.70
N CYS A 156 -5.03 17.78 -13.39
CA CYS A 156 -4.55 18.49 -14.58
C CYS A 156 -5.56 18.44 -15.73
N GLU A 157 -6.13 17.26 -16.00
CA GLU A 157 -7.05 17.07 -17.13
C GLU A 157 -8.40 17.75 -16.94
N TRP A 158 -8.94 17.78 -15.72
CA TRP A 158 -10.30 18.22 -15.45
C TRP A 158 -10.40 19.63 -14.85
N PHE A 159 -9.41 20.06 -14.08
CA PHE A 159 -9.53 21.30 -13.32
C PHE A 159 -8.51 22.37 -13.69
N ARG A 160 -7.35 22.00 -14.24
CA ARG A 160 -6.24 22.93 -14.50
C ARG A 160 -5.68 22.88 -15.92
N CYS A 161 -6.34 22.19 -16.84
CA CYS A 161 -5.85 21.99 -18.21
C CYS A 161 -5.52 23.32 -18.90
N GLU A 162 -6.44 24.28 -18.88
CA GLU A 162 -6.26 25.60 -19.53
C GLU A 162 -5.12 26.38 -18.87
N GLN A 163 -5.10 26.47 -17.54
CA GLN A 163 -4.08 27.20 -16.79
C GLN A 163 -2.66 26.62 -17.03
N LEU A 164 -2.51 25.30 -17.02
CA LEU A 164 -1.23 24.65 -17.26
C LEU A 164 -0.79 24.82 -18.72
N PHE A 165 -1.74 24.83 -19.67
CA PHE A 165 -1.45 25.11 -21.07
C PHE A 165 -1.01 26.57 -21.27
N GLU A 166 -1.64 27.54 -20.65
CA GLU A 166 -1.22 28.94 -20.63
C GLU A 166 0.18 29.10 -20.06
N THR A 167 0.44 28.54 -18.85
CA THR A 167 1.77 28.54 -18.21
C THR A 167 2.86 28.01 -19.16
N TRP A 168 2.57 26.93 -19.88
CA TRP A 168 3.52 26.36 -20.83
C TRP A 168 3.70 27.20 -22.10
N THR A 169 2.63 27.85 -22.61
CA THR A 169 2.68 28.65 -23.85
C THR A 169 3.33 30.01 -23.66
N GLU A 170 3.24 30.61 -22.48
CA GLU A 170 3.83 31.90 -22.15
C GLU A 170 5.36 31.83 -22.15
N ASP A 171 5.95 30.76 -21.62
CA ASP A 171 7.40 30.57 -21.62
C ASP A 171 7.79 29.11 -21.96
N GLN A 172 7.84 28.81 -23.25
CA GLN A 172 8.17 27.46 -23.73
C GLN A 172 9.61 27.03 -23.44
N GLN A 173 10.52 27.94 -23.16
CA GLN A 173 11.90 27.58 -22.77
C GLN A 173 11.95 27.04 -21.35
N ARG A 174 11.14 27.61 -20.45
CA ARG A 174 11.04 27.21 -19.04
C ARG A 174 9.82 26.32 -18.74
N GLY A 175 8.95 26.11 -19.74
CA GLY A 175 7.67 25.43 -19.58
C GLY A 175 7.76 24.06 -18.90
N GLU A 176 8.80 23.27 -19.20
CA GLU A 176 9.05 21.98 -18.54
C GLU A 176 9.29 22.15 -17.04
N LYS A 177 10.11 23.13 -16.64
CA LYS A 177 10.37 23.43 -15.22
C LYS A 177 9.16 24.00 -14.51
N LEU A 178 8.36 24.83 -15.17
CA LEU A 178 7.13 25.39 -14.61
C LEU A 178 6.07 24.32 -14.36
N LEU A 179 5.89 23.38 -15.29
CA LEU A 179 4.99 22.25 -15.12
C LEU A 179 5.50 21.27 -14.06
N ALA A 180 6.83 21.06 -13.98
CA ALA A 180 7.43 20.27 -12.91
C ALA A 180 7.18 20.91 -11.53
N ALA A 181 7.29 22.25 -11.41
CA ALA A 181 7.02 22.96 -10.17
C ALA A 181 5.56 22.78 -9.70
N ASP A 182 4.57 22.79 -10.60
CA ASP A 182 3.16 22.50 -10.23
C ASP A 182 2.98 21.07 -9.71
N LEU A 183 3.68 20.09 -10.27
CA LEU A 183 3.70 18.72 -9.73
C LEU A 183 4.35 18.68 -8.35
N TYR A 184 5.46 19.37 -8.14
CA TYR A 184 6.17 19.40 -6.85
C TYR A 184 5.30 20.03 -5.77
N GLU A 185 4.65 21.17 -6.04
CA GLU A 185 3.71 21.82 -5.13
C GLU A 185 2.57 20.86 -4.76
N TYR A 186 1.97 20.20 -5.75
CA TYR A 186 0.94 19.21 -5.49
C TYR A 186 1.42 18.07 -4.59
N LEU A 187 2.58 17.47 -4.89
CA LEU A 187 3.13 16.37 -4.10
C LEU A 187 3.47 16.81 -2.68
N TYR A 188 4.02 18.01 -2.53
CA TYR A 188 4.29 18.60 -1.22
C TYR A 188 3.02 18.78 -0.40
N ASP A 189 1.95 19.30 -1.00
CA ASP A 189 0.64 19.47 -0.36
C ASP A 189 0.03 18.11 0.05
N GLN A 190 0.35 17.04 -0.67
CA GLN A 190 -0.01 15.67 -0.29
C GLN A 190 0.92 15.08 0.79
N GLY A 191 1.92 15.86 1.24
CA GLY A 191 2.88 15.48 2.27
C GLY A 191 3.93 14.47 1.80
N VAL A 192 4.25 14.47 0.51
CA VAL A 192 5.40 13.72 -0.02
C VAL A 192 6.67 14.51 0.27
N GLU A 193 7.61 13.90 0.99
CA GLU A 193 8.94 14.49 1.21
C GLU A 193 9.88 14.10 0.07
N PHE A 194 10.54 15.07 -0.53
CA PHE A 194 11.47 14.86 -1.63
C PHE A 194 12.53 15.97 -1.71
N SER A 195 13.66 15.66 -2.34
CA SER A 195 14.70 16.62 -2.71
C SER A 195 14.57 16.98 -4.18
N ILE A 196 14.62 18.28 -4.51
CA ILE A 196 14.56 18.78 -5.88
C ILE A 196 15.99 18.92 -6.41
N GLU A 197 16.22 18.43 -7.64
CA GLU A 197 17.50 18.47 -8.35
C GLU A 197 18.72 18.06 -7.48
N PRO A 198 18.68 16.95 -6.70
CA PRO A 198 19.83 16.53 -5.91
C PRO A 198 20.98 16.09 -6.83
N GLU A 199 22.22 16.41 -6.45
CA GLU A 199 23.40 16.02 -7.22
C GLU A 199 23.69 14.52 -7.08
N SER A 200 23.99 13.86 -8.20
CA SER A 200 24.45 12.48 -8.24
C SER A 200 25.61 12.32 -9.23
N ILE A 201 26.30 11.19 -9.17
CA ILE A 201 27.40 10.85 -10.11
C ILE A 201 26.89 10.83 -11.56
N SER A 202 25.66 10.39 -11.79
CA SER A 202 25.04 10.28 -13.13
C SER A 202 24.31 11.55 -13.58
N GLY A 203 24.26 12.61 -12.74
CA GLY A 203 23.59 13.87 -13.06
C GLY A 203 22.62 14.33 -11.96
N ARG A 204 21.62 15.13 -12.36
CA ARG A 204 20.61 15.69 -11.44
C ARG A 204 19.22 15.23 -11.87
N PRO A 205 18.61 14.26 -11.20
CA PRO A 205 17.19 13.96 -11.38
C PRO A 205 16.32 15.13 -10.94
N ASP A 206 15.13 15.26 -11.50
CA ASP A 206 14.22 16.35 -11.14
C ASP A 206 13.78 16.28 -9.68
N PHE A 207 13.49 15.08 -9.17
CA PHE A 207 13.30 14.88 -7.73
C PHE A 207 13.60 13.45 -7.27
N VAL A 208 13.93 13.32 -5.98
CA VAL A 208 14.18 12.06 -5.30
C VAL A 208 13.40 12.09 -3.98
N THR A 209 12.61 11.06 -3.73
CA THR A 209 11.90 10.94 -2.44
C THR A 209 12.85 10.41 -1.37
N ALA A 210 12.77 10.98 -0.17
CA ALA A 210 13.39 10.38 1.00
C ALA A 210 12.55 9.18 1.44
N GLN A 211 13.08 7.97 1.34
CA GLN A 211 12.44 6.77 1.90
C GLN A 211 13.25 6.29 3.11
N SER A 212 12.58 6.16 4.25
CA SER A 212 13.18 5.54 5.44
C SER A 212 13.09 4.03 5.30
N GLY A 213 14.20 3.39 4.93
CA GLY A 213 14.33 1.92 4.89
C GLY A 213 13.95 1.23 3.57
N GLY A 214 13.75 1.98 2.47
CA GLY A 214 13.53 1.44 1.12
C GLY A 214 14.36 2.17 0.06
N ASP A 215 14.36 1.64 -1.16
CA ASP A 215 15.00 2.30 -2.29
C ASP A 215 14.35 3.66 -2.57
N PRO A 216 15.13 4.74 -2.77
CA PRO A 216 14.58 6.04 -3.08
C PRO A 216 13.86 6.02 -4.43
N LEU A 217 12.66 6.62 -4.50
CA LEU A 217 12.01 6.84 -5.77
C LEU A 217 12.67 8.02 -6.47
N VAL A 218 13.23 7.77 -7.63
CA VAL A 218 13.84 8.78 -8.50
C VAL A 218 12.89 9.10 -9.65
N ALA A 219 12.66 10.37 -9.91
CA ALA A 219 11.79 10.80 -10.99
C ALA A 219 12.39 11.95 -11.81
N ASP A 220 12.00 12.00 -13.08
CA ASP A 220 12.40 12.99 -14.04
C ASP A 220 11.17 13.39 -14.88
N VAL A 221 10.88 14.67 -14.98
CA VAL A 221 9.69 15.21 -15.65
C VAL A 221 10.04 15.54 -17.08
N LYS A 222 9.27 15.02 -18.03
CA LYS A 222 9.51 15.23 -19.48
C LYS A 222 8.25 15.70 -20.18
N ILE A 223 8.38 16.72 -21.03
CA ILE A 223 7.32 17.19 -21.92
C ILE A 223 7.37 16.43 -23.24
N PHE A 224 6.25 15.82 -23.62
CA PHE A 224 6.09 15.23 -24.94
C PHE A 224 5.63 16.29 -25.94
N ASN A 225 6.53 16.73 -26.85
CA ASN A 225 6.23 17.69 -27.91
C ASN A 225 6.97 17.30 -29.20
N PRO A 226 6.40 16.38 -30.02
CA PRO A 226 7.07 15.87 -31.23
C PRO A 226 7.36 16.96 -32.26
N GLY A 227 6.59 18.06 -32.28
CA GLY A 227 6.82 19.21 -33.18
C GLY A 227 8.06 20.04 -32.83
N LYS A 228 8.66 19.84 -31.63
CA LYS A 228 9.85 20.58 -31.17
C LYS A 228 10.99 19.66 -30.70
N SER A 229 11.24 18.57 -31.40
CA SER A 229 12.30 17.58 -31.09
C SER A 229 12.16 16.83 -29.77
N LYS A 230 11.03 17.00 -29.04
CA LYS A 230 10.70 16.28 -27.79
C LYS A 230 9.72 15.12 -28.06
N GLY A 231 10.03 14.29 -29.05
CA GLY A 231 9.22 13.13 -29.45
C GLY A 231 9.55 11.86 -28.66
N LYS A 232 9.21 10.69 -29.23
CA LYS A 232 9.41 9.39 -28.59
C LYS A 232 10.87 9.14 -28.15
N ALA A 233 11.86 9.51 -28.98
CA ALA A 233 13.28 9.34 -28.66
C ALA A 233 13.67 10.15 -27.41
N TYR A 234 13.12 11.35 -27.23
CA TYR A 234 13.35 12.18 -26.06
C TYR A 234 12.82 11.49 -24.77
N ILE A 235 11.60 10.93 -24.82
CA ILE A 235 11.04 10.18 -23.71
C ILE A 235 11.85 8.92 -23.39
N VAL A 236 12.28 8.16 -24.41
CA VAL A 236 13.14 6.97 -24.22
C VAL A 236 14.47 7.34 -23.55
N ASN A 237 15.06 8.47 -23.91
CA ASN A 237 16.28 8.96 -23.27
C ASN A 237 15.99 9.35 -21.79
N GLY A 238 14.85 9.93 -21.49
CA GLY A 238 14.42 10.18 -20.11
C GLY A 238 14.36 8.90 -19.26
N PHE A 239 13.81 7.81 -19.77
CA PHE A 239 13.84 6.50 -19.09
C PHE A 239 15.26 6.01 -18.80
N ARG A 240 16.19 6.15 -19.76
CA ARG A 240 17.59 5.77 -19.55
C ARG A 240 18.23 6.63 -18.47
N GLN A 241 17.98 7.94 -18.47
CA GLN A 241 18.48 8.84 -17.43
C GLN A 241 18.00 8.44 -16.04
N VAL A 242 16.69 8.16 -15.89
CA VAL A 242 16.13 7.71 -14.60
C VAL A 242 16.77 6.39 -14.15
N TYR A 243 16.97 5.45 -15.07
CA TYR A 243 17.66 4.19 -14.76
C TYR A 243 19.10 4.43 -14.26
N ASP A 244 19.87 5.30 -14.93
CA ASP A 244 21.23 5.63 -14.51
C ASP A 244 21.25 6.35 -13.16
N TYR A 245 20.24 7.19 -12.86
CA TYR A 245 20.08 7.83 -11.56
C TYR A 245 19.79 6.81 -10.45
N THR A 246 18.89 5.84 -10.68
CA THR A 246 18.60 4.81 -9.67
C THR A 246 19.84 4.02 -9.29
N LEU A 247 20.70 3.69 -10.27
CA LEU A 247 21.98 3.02 -10.00
C LEU A 247 22.89 3.87 -9.09
N SER A 248 22.90 5.19 -9.27
CA SER A 248 23.74 6.09 -8.47
C SER A 248 23.21 6.29 -7.04
N PHE A 249 21.89 6.33 -6.85
CA PHE A 249 21.29 6.49 -5.53
C PHE A 249 21.30 5.19 -4.71
N ASN A 250 21.29 4.03 -5.35
CA ASN A 250 21.38 2.73 -4.66
C ASN A 250 22.82 2.34 -4.29
N GLN A 251 23.84 3.05 -4.77
CA GLN A 251 25.25 2.80 -4.43
C GLN A 251 25.75 3.57 -3.21
N VAL A 252 24.92 4.39 -2.57
CA VAL A 252 25.28 5.27 -1.42
C VAL A 252 24.84 4.66 -0.09
N LEU A 253 24.60 3.36 -0.03
CA LEU A 253 24.36 2.60 1.22
C LEU A 253 25.59 1.77 1.60
#